data_507b5c2be044ef7d63ed6f31fdcbc30c
#
_entry.id   507b5c2be044ef7d63ed6f31fdcbc30c
#
_cell.length_a   1.000
_cell.length_b   1.000
_cell.length_c   1.000
_cell.angle_alpha   90.00
_cell.angle_beta   90.00
_cell.angle_gamma   90.00
#
_symmetry.space_group_name_H-M   'P 1'
#
loop_
_entity.id
_entity.type
_entity.pdbx_description
1 polymer ?
#
loop_
_entity_poly.entity_id
_entity_poly.type
_entity_poly.pdbx_seq_one_letter_code
_entity_poly.pdbx_strand_id
1 'polypeptide(L)'
;KNHLKGNEIDALILVGGPTYSPTLRRMLREQVSENVDTSIDPMTAVAVGAALFASTISVNEDIKDESRDKTKLQLEINYEATTVEFDEMINIQVLKEKTTGKIPDNIFVELVRSDGAWSSGKKKVSTEKKTLFEVLLVEGSNQFHAVTYDDQGNRIPCQPDSFNMLQGIGGLDSMTVLPYNIGIAKYY
;
A
#
# COMPACT_ATOMS: atom_id res chain seq x y z
N LYS A 1 -30.99 -3.64 -7.44
CA LYS A 1 -30.57 -4.66 -8.41
C LYS A 1 -29.88 -3.94 -9.54
N ASN A 2 -28.60 -4.24 -9.74
CA ASN A 2 -27.82 -3.69 -10.84
C ASN A 2 -28.30 -4.39 -12.12
N HIS A 3 -28.71 -3.63 -13.13
CA HIS A 3 -29.17 -4.16 -14.42
C HIS A 3 -27.99 -4.35 -15.40
N LEU A 4 -26.83 -4.86 -14.88
CA LEU A 4 -25.66 -5.13 -15.70
C LEU A 4 -25.90 -6.31 -16.63
N LYS A 5 -25.47 -6.20 -17.88
CA LYS A 5 -25.42 -7.28 -18.85
C LYS A 5 -24.05 -7.97 -18.77
N GLY A 6 -23.98 -9.26 -19.15
CA GLY A 6 -22.75 -10.02 -19.05
C GLY A 6 -21.55 -9.44 -19.84
N ASN A 7 -21.82 -8.70 -20.92
CA ASN A 7 -20.81 -7.99 -21.72
C ASN A 7 -20.33 -6.66 -21.11
N GLU A 8 -20.96 -6.21 -20.02
CA GLU A 8 -20.56 -5.02 -19.24
C GLU A 8 -19.70 -5.41 -18.02
N ILE A 9 -19.38 -6.71 -17.87
CA ILE A 9 -18.53 -7.25 -16.82
C ILE A 9 -17.14 -7.44 -17.37
N ASP A 10 -16.16 -6.69 -16.88
CA ASP A 10 -14.76 -6.75 -17.32
C ASP A 10 -14.12 -8.09 -16.97
N ALA A 11 -14.37 -8.60 -15.75
CA ALA A 11 -13.87 -9.90 -15.30
C ALA A 11 -14.82 -10.54 -14.27
N LEU A 12 -15.06 -11.83 -14.42
CA LEU A 12 -15.74 -12.67 -13.44
C LEU A 12 -14.72 -13.51 -12.69
N ILE A 13 -14.36 -13.07 -11.48
CA ILE A 13 -13.37 -13.76 -10.63
C ILE A 13 -14.09 -14.88 -9.85
N LEU A 14 -13.53 -16.07 -9.92
CA LEU A 14 -14.05 -17.26 -9.24
C LEU A 14 -13.35 -17.47 -7.90
N VAL A 15 -14.12 -17.71 -6.84
CA VAL A 15 -13.60 -17.93 -5.48
C VAL A 15 -14.17 -19.22 -4.90
N GLY A 16 -13.29 -20.02 -4.28
CA GLY A 16 -13.62 -21.26 -3.60
C GLY A 16 -13.52 -22.52 -4.47
N GLY A 17 -13.27 -23.68 -3.82
CA GLY A 17 -13.00 -24.96 -4.45
C GLY A 17 -14.06 -25.45 -5.47
N PRO A 18 -15.37 -25.29 -5.22
CA PRO A 18 -16.39 -25.71 -6.18
C PRO A 18 -16.25 -25.08 -7.56
N THR A 19 -15.62 -23.91 -7.67
CA THR A 19 -15.41 -23.20 -8.94
C THR A 19 -14.37 -23.85 -9.87
N TYR A 20 -13.67 -24.89 -9.42
CA TYR A 20 -12.86 -25.73 -10.30
C TYR A 20 -13.69 -26.62 -11.22
N SER A 21 -14.98 -26.83 -10.91
CA SER A 21 -15.86 -27.66 -11.72
C SER A 21 -15.97 -27.12 -13.15
N PRO A 22 -15.59 -27.91 -14.19
CA PRO A 22 -15.71 -27.50 -15.58
C PRO A 22 -17.16 -27.17 -15.97
N THR A 23 -18.10 -27.92 -15.40
CA THR A 23 -19.54 -27.70 -15.64
C THR A 23 -20.00 -26.35 -15.09
N LEU A 24 -19.59 -26.00 -13.86
CA LEU A 24 -19.93 -24.72 -13.28
C LEU A 24 -19.32 -23.55 -14.09
N ARG A 25 -18.05 -23.67 -14.47
CA ARG A 25 -17.36 -22.64 -15.29
C ARG A 25 -18.05 -22.44 -16.64
N ARG A 26 -18.49 -23.54 -17.28
CA ARG A 26 -19.25 -23.46 -18.53
C ARG A 26 -20.58 -22.73 -18.32
N MET A 27 -21.34 -23.10 -17.30
CA MET A 27 -22.63 -22.44 -16.98
C MET A 27 -22.44 -20.95 -16.70
N LEU A 28 -21.39 -20.55 -15.97
CA LEU A 28 -21.10 -19.16 -15.69
C LEU A 28 -20.76 -18.37 -16.96
N ARG A 29 -20.00 -18.96 -17.89
CA ARG A 29 -19.72 -18.32 -19.18
C ARG A 29 -20.97 -18.15 -20.02
N GLU A 30 -21.86 -19.14 -20.03
CA GLU A 30 -23.09 -19.11 -20.84
C GLU A 30 -24.16 -18.19 -20.24
N GLN A 31 -24.25 -18.08 -18.91
CA GLN A 31 -25.39 -17.44 -18.25
C GLN A 31 -25.05 -16.10 -17.57
N VAL A 32 -23.78 -15.82 -17.30
CA VAL A 32 -23.35 -14.63 -16.55
C VAL A 32 -22.45 -13.74 -17.39
N SER A 33 -21.26 -14.18 -17.72
CA SER A 33 -20.27 -13.45 -18.53
C SER A 33 -19.27 -14.41 -19.18
N GLU A 34 -18.90 -14.13 -20.42
CA GLU A 34 -17.85 -14.86 -21.12
C GLU A 34 -16.45 -14.59 -20.49
N ASN A 35 -16.31 -13.45 -19.82
CA ASN A 35 -15.05 -12.96 -19.24
C ASN A 35 -14.74 -13.62 -17.89
N VAL A 36 -14.70 -14.95 -17.84
CA VAL A 36 -14.28 -15.67 -16.62
C VAL A 36 -12.78 -15.61 -16.49
N ASP A 37 -12.29 -14.88 -15.48
CA ASP A 37 -10.87 -14.81 -15.16
C ASP A 37 -10.43 -16.08 -14.42
N THR A 38 -9.40 -16.74 -14.95
CA THR A 38 -8.78 -17.94 -14.39
C THR A 38 -7.32 -17.71 -13.98
N SER A 39 -6.84 -16.48 -14.02
CA SER A 39 -5.47 -16.12 -13.65
C SER A 39 -5.21 -16.26 -12.15
N ILE A 40 -6.26 -16.11 -11.34
CA ILE A 40 -6.20 -16.23 -9.88
C ILE A 40 -6.69 -17.62 -9.46
N ASP A 41 -5.94 -18.29 -8.60
CA ASP A 41 -6.35 -19.54 -7.99
C ASP A 41 -7.53 -19.31 -7.03
N PRO A 42 -8.72 -19.92 -7.32
CA PRO A 42 -9.91 -19.76 -6.50
C PRO A 42 -9.75 -20.14 -5.02
N MET A 43 -8.83 -21.05 -4.69
CA MET A 43 -8.60 -21.47 -3.31
C MET A 43 -7.80 -20.44 -2.50
N THR A 44 -6.91 -19.71 -3.16
CA THR A 44 -6.03 -18.73 -2.52
C THR A 44 -6.48 -17.29 -2.70
N ALA A 45 -7.46 -17.02 -3.59
CA ALA A 45 -7.91 -15.68 -3.94
C ALA A 45 -8.24 -14.80 -2.71
N VAL A 46 -8.98 -15.35 -1.74
CA VAL A 46 -9.35 -14.63 -0.51
C VAL A 46 -8.13 -14.34 0.36
N ALA A 47 -7.22 -15.31 0.52
CA ALA A 47 -6.02 -15.14 1.33
C ALA A 47 -5.05 -14.12 0.70
N VAL A 48 -4.88 -14.17 -0.62
CA VAL A 48 -4.07 -13.20 -1.37
C VAL A 48 -4.69 -11.81 -1.28
N GLY A 49 -6.01 -11.69 -1.48
CA GLY A 49 -6.73 -10.43 -1.33
C GLY A 49 -6.62 -9.85 0.08
N ALA A 50 -6.75 -10.68 1.12
CA ALA A 50 -6.58 -10.26 2.50
C ALA A 50 -5.14 -9.81 2.80
N ALA A 51 -4.13 -10.50 2.26
CA ALA A 51 -2.72 -10.12 2.42
C ALA A 51 -2.41 -8.78 1.71
N LEU A 52 -2.93 -8.59 0.50
CA LEU A 52 -2.82 -7.33 -0.23
C LEU A 52 -3.51 -6.19 0.53
N PHE A 53 -4.71 -6.42 1.02
CA PHE A 53 -5.42 -5.45 1.85
C PHE A 53 -4.64 -5.11 3.13
N ALA A 54 -4.14 -6.11 3.85
CA ALA A 54 -3.34 -5.90 5.06
C ALA A 54 -2.06 -5.09 4.78
N SER A 55 -1.47 -5.24 3.58
CA SER A 55 -0.28 -4.47 3.20
C SER A 55 -0.56 -2.98 2.99
N THR A 56 -1.82 -2.60 2.77
CA THR A 56 -2.24 -1.19 2.63
C THR A 56 -2.62 -0.53 3.96
N ILE A 57 -2.83 -1.32 5.01
CA ILE A 57 -3.17 -0.80 6.34
C ILE A 57 -1.91 -0.31 7.03
N SER A 58 -1.94 0.93 7.51
CA SER A 58 -0.88 1.46 8.35
C SER A 58 -0.80 0.68 9.67
N VAL A 59 0.35 0.08 9.94
CA VAL A 59 0.61 -0.56 11.24
C VAL A 59 0.60 0.51 12.32
N ASN A 60 -0.02 0.22 13.47
CA ASN A 60 -0.07 1.13 14.61
C ASN A 60 1.35 1.62 14.97
N GLU A 61 1.48 2.94 15.23
CA GLU A 61 2.76 3.58 15.50
C GLU A 61 3.50 2.97 16.70
N ASP A 62 2.75 2.52 17.71
CA ASP A 62 3.32 1.89 18.90
C ASP A 62 4.09 0.59 18.56
N ILE A 63 3.55 -0.22 17.65
CA ILE A 63 4.20 -1.47 17.19
C ILE A 63 5.42 -1.15 16.31
N LYS A 64 5.34 -0.08 15.51
CA LYS A 64 6.46 0.38 14.71
C LYS A 64 7.61 0.88 15.59
N ASP A 65 7.30 1.56 16.69
CA ASP A 65 8.30 2.15 17.58
C ASP A 65 9.11 1.11 18.36
N GLU A 66 8.53 -0.02 18.72
CA GLU A 66 9.26 -1.12 19.40
C GLU A 66 10.29 -1.80 18.50
N SER A 67 10.06 -1.82 17.18
CA SER A 67 10.94 -2.49 16.22
C SER A 67 11.99 -1.57 15.58
N ARG A 68 11.96 -0.26 15.87
CA ARG A 68 12.85 0.72 15.23
C ARG A 68 14.22 0.77 15.86
N ASP A 69 15.26 0.80 15.01
CA ASP A 69 16.63 1.09 15.40
C ASP A 69 16.80 2.60 15.62
N LYS A 70 16.67 3.05 16.86
CA LYS A 70 16.72 4.47 17.25
C LYS A 70 18.09 5.13 17.02
N THR A 71 19.14 4.35 16.70
CA THR A 71 20.45 4.91 16.33
C THR A 71 20.45 5.50 14.92
N LYS A 72 19.50 5.08 14.06
CA LYS A 72 19.25 5.64 12.74
C LYS A 72 18.38 6.90 12.84
N LEU A 73 18.47 7.75 11.83
CA LEU A 73 17.61 8.92 11.70
C LEU A 73 16.15 8.48 11.55
N GLN A 74 15.30 8.86 12.50
CA GLN A 74 13.89 8.48 12.46
C GLN A 74 13.09 9.45 11.59
N LEU A 75 12.38 8.90 10.61
CA LEU A 75 11.49 9.64 9.74
C LEU A 75 10.02 9.29 10.06
N GLU A 76 9.16 10.30 10.01
CA GLU A 76 7.73 10.15 9.85
C GLU A 76 7.41 10.37 8.37
N ILE A 77 6.83 9.37 7.71
CA ILE A 77 6.39 9.46 6.32
C ILE A 77 4.88 9.25 6.30
N ASN A 78 4.13 10.31 6.01
CA ASN A 78 2.68 10.28 5.93
C ASN A 78 2.25 10.31 4.47
N TYR A 79 1.55 9.27 4.04
CA TYR A 79 1.10 9.06 2.67
C TYR A 79 -0.17 8.21 2.64
N GLU A 80 -0.91 8.30 1.55
CA GLU A 80 -2.01 7.38 1.27
C GLU A 80 -1.45 6.10 0.63
N ALA A 81 -1.75 4.94 1.26
CA ALA A 81 -1.19 3.66 0.80
C ALA A 81 -1.82 3.19 -0.53
N THR A 82 -3.02 3.69 -0.86
CA THR A 82 -3.75 3.35 -2.10
C THR A 82 -4.33 4.60 -2.72
N THR A 83 -4.25 4.72 -4.04
CA THR A 83 -4.81 5.85 -4.79
C THR A 83 -5.21 5.44 -6.21
N VAL A 84 -6.10 6.20 -6.82
CA VAL A 84 -6.41 6.11 -8.27
C VAL A 84 -5.63 7.12 -9.09
N GLU A 85 -5.01 8.10 -8.42
CA GLU A 85 -4.23 9.14 -9.07
C GLU A 85 -2.82 8.66 -9.43
N PHE A 86 -2.17 9.31 -10.40
CA PHE A 86 -0.79 9.02 -10.80
C PHE A 86 0.23 9.94 -10.14
N ASP A 87 -0.23 10.95 -9.42
CA ASP A 87 0.59 11.85 -8.61
C ASP A 87 -0.03 12.00 -7.22
N GLU A 88 0.82 11.92 -6.20
CA GLU A 88 0.40 12.01 -4.81
C GLU A 88 1.34 12.89 -3.99
N MET A 89 0.75 13.53 -2.98
CA MET A 89 1.48 14.38 -2.06
C MET A 89 1.73 13.65 -0.76
N ILE A 90 2.99 13.49 -0.39
CA ILE A 90 3.38 12.89 0.87
C ILE A 90 4.12 13.88 1.75
N ASN A 91 4.02 13.69 3.06
CA ASN A 91 4.69 14.52 4.04
C ASN A 91 5.81 13.76 4.74
N ILE A 92 6.98 14.37 4.85
CA ILE A 92 8.12 13.80 5.58
C ILE A 92 8.58 14.79 6.65
N GLN A 93 8.82 14.25 7.86
CA GLN A 93 9.39 14.97 8.98
C GLN A 93 10.44 14.11 9.68
N VAL A 94 11.47 14.74 10.23
CA VAL A 94 12.47 14.08 11.08
C VAL A 94 11.97 14.07 12.53
N LEU A 95 11.91 12.87 13.13
CA LEU A 95 11.50 12.66 14.52
C LEU A 95 12.74 12.75 15.44
N LYS A 96 13.07 13.96 15.88
CA LYS A 96 14.23 14.22 16.75
C LYS A 96 14.15 13.43 18.05
N GLU A 97 12.98 13.39 18.66
CA GLU A 97 12.76 12.75 19.97
C GLU A 97 12.90 11.22 19.92
N LYS A 98 12.69 10.64 18.74
CA LYS A 98 12.83 9.18 18.50
C LYS A 98 14.22 8.79 17.99
N THR A 99 15.11 9.76 17.71
CA THR A 99 16.47 9.53 17.21
C THR A 99 17.46 9.69 18.33
N THR A 100 18.20 8.64 18.66
CA THR A 100 19.29 8.68 19.67
C THR A 100 20.65 8.95 19.05
N GLY A 101 20.78 8.78 17.73
CA GLY A 101 21.98 9.08 16.97
C GLY A 101 22.22 10.58 16.79
N LYS A 102 23.40 10.93 16.26
CA LYS A 102 23.74 12.32 15.92
C LYS A 102 22.84 12.80 14.77
N ILE A 103 22.10 13.89 14.99
CA ILE A 103 21.27 14.53 13.97
C ILE A 103 22.08 15.70 13.39
N PRO A 104 22.35 15.73 12.06
CA PRO A 104 22.98 16.88 11.41
C PRO A 104 22.10 18.13 11.45
N ASP A 105 22.73 19.31 11.35
CA ASP A 105 22.01 20.59 11.31
C ASP A 105 21.15 20.74 10.05
N ASN A 106 21.62 20.18 8.94
CA ASN A 106 20.88 20.16 7.70
C ASN A 106 20.72 18.71 7.22
N ILE A 107 19.48 18.32 6.97
CA ILE A 107 19.13 16.98 6.50
C ILE A 107 18.41 17.13 5.17
N PHE A 108 18.79 16.32 4.20
CA PHE A 108 18.14 16.24 2.90
C PHE A 108 17.58 14.84 2.72
N VAL A 109 16.40 14.74 2.15
CA VAL A 109 15.77 13.48 1.75
C VAL A 109 15.58 13.48 0.24
N GLU A 110 15.88 12.37 -0.36
CA GLU A 110 15.57 12.04 -1.74
C GLU A 110 14.72 10.78 -1.74
N LEU A 111 13.58 10.83 -2.41
CA LEU A 111 12.74 9.67 -2.66
C LEU A 111 13.08 9.11 -4.04
N VAL A 112 13.35 7.82 -4.10
CA VAL A 112 13.66 7.12 -5.36
C VAL A 112 12.70 5.96 -5.51
N ARG A 113 12.01 5.87 -6.66
CA ARG A 113 11.18 4.70 -6.95
C ARG A 113 12.08 3.52 -7.32
N SER A 114 11.72 2.32 -6.85
CA SER A 114 12.56 1.11 -6.97
C SER A 114 12.92 0.70 -8.40
N ASP A 115 12.12 1.12 -9.39
CA ASP A 115 12.42 0.91 -10.81
C ASP A 115 13.52 1.83 -11.35
N GLY A 116 13.98 2.80 -10.53
CA GLY A 116 14.99 3.78 -10.90
C GLY A 116 14.55 4.83 -11.92
N ALA A 117 13.29 4.80 -12.37
CA ALA A 117 12.77 5.71 -13.39
C ALA A 117 12.34 7.07 -12.84
N TRP A 118 12.25 7.20 -11.52
CA TRP A 118 11.82 8.45 -10.88
C TRP A 118 12.57 8.75 -9.58
N SER A 119 12.87 10.02 -9.36
CA SER A 119 13.41 10.58 -8.12
C SER A 119 12.80 11.95 -7.86
N SER A 120 12.55 12.26 -6.59
CA SER A 120 12.12 13.59 -6.13
C SER A 120 13.23 14.64 -6.20
N GLY A 121 14.48 14.24 -6.42
CA GLY A 121 15.64 15.04 -6.08
C GLY A 121 15.78 15.26 -4.56
N LYS A 122 16.87 15.90 -4.16
CA LYS A 122 17.16 16.17 -2.75
C LYS A 122 16.37 17.39 -2.26
N LYS A 123 15.53 17.20 -1.25
CA LYS A 123 14.81 18.29 -0.57
C LYS A 123 15.23 18.36 0.89
N LYS A 124 15.45 19.60 1.39
CA LYS A 124 15.75 19.82 2.80
C LYS A 124 14.53 19.51 3.65
N VAL A 125 14.71 18.67 4.68
CA VAL A 125 13.68 18.32 5.65
C VAL A 125 13.99 18.92 7.02
N SER A 126 12.97 19.03 7.85
CA SER A 126 13.06 19.68 9.16
C SER A 126 12.59 18.74 10.27
N THR A 127 13.08 19.01 11.49
CA THR A 127 12.57 18.39 12.72
C THR A 127 11.30 19.09 13.23
N GLU A 128 11.02 20.32 12.76
CA GLU A 128 9.92 21.15 13.27
C GLU A 128 8.70 21.15 12.35
N LYS A 129 8.91 20.94 11.05
CA LYS A 129 7.87 21.08 10.03
C LYS A 129 7.86 19.88 9.10
N LYS A 130 6.64 19.47 8.70
CA LYS A 130 6.44 18.49 7.63
C LYS A 130 6.85 19.10 6.29
N THR A 131 7.65 18.37 5.55
CA THR A 131 8.10 18.76 4.19
C THR A 131 7.31 17.97 3.17
N LEU A 132 6.72 18.68 2.21
CA LEU A 132 5.87 18.11 1.17
C LEU A 132 6.71 17.59 0.01
N PHE A 133 6.42 16.36 -0.40
CA PHE A 133 6.98 15.70 -1.57
C PHE A 133 5.83 15.31 -2.50
N GLU A 134 5.94 15.66 -3.75
CA GLU A 134 5.12 15.11 -4.82
C GLU A 134 5.80 13.85 -5.33
N VAL A 135 5.07 12.74 -5.43
CA VAL A 135 5.56 11.46 -5.97
C VAL A 135 4.76 11.08 -7.21
N LEU A 136 5.45 10.54 -8.20
CA LEU A 136 4.83 10.03 -9.42
C LEU A 136 4.74 8.52 -9.37
N LEU A 137 3.53 8.02 -9.58
CA LEU A 137 3.17 6.61 -9.54
C LEU A 137 3.05 6.02 -10.95
N VAL A 138 3.25 4.74 -11.06
CA VAL A 138 2.84 3.93 -12.21
C VAL A 138 1.75 2.98 -11.79
N GLU A 139 0.99 2.43 -12.74
CA GLU A 139 -0.06 1.46 -12.45
C GLU A 139 0.47 0.29 -11.61
N GLY A 140 -0.29 -0.08 -10.58
CA GLY A 140 0.05 -1.15 -9.65
C GLY A 140 0.92 -0.72 -8.47
N SER A 141 1.78 -1.60 -8.00
CA SER A 141 2.59 -1.40 -6.80
C SER A 141 3.82 -0.54 -7.08
N ASN A 142 3.97 0.53 -6.30
CA ASN A 142 5.09 1.47 -6.34
C ASN A 142 5.85 1.40 -5.02
N GLN A 143 7.07 0.90 -5.05
CA GLN A 143 7.96 0.93 -3.90
C GLN A 143 8.89 2.13 -4.00
N PHE A 144 8.96 2.93 -2.93
CA PHE A 144 9.85 4.07 -2.80
C PHE A 144 10.90 3.81 -1.72
N HIS A 145 12.12 4.30 -1.98
CA HIS A 145 13.21 4.34 -1.01
C HIS A 145 13.46 5.79 -0.58
N ALA A 146 13.53 6.01 0.73
CA ALA A 146 13.95 7.27 1.30
C ALA A 146 15.46 7.22 1.56
N VAL A 147 16.20 8.07 0.86
CA VAL A 147 17.64 8.21 1.03
C VAL A 147 17.91 9.54 1.70
N THR A 148 18.60 9.52 2.84
CA THR A 148 18.91 10.72 3.62
C THR A 148 20.37 11.10 3.50
N TYR A 149 20.65 12.41 3.52
CA TYR A 149 21.97 12.98 3.36
C TYR A 149 22.20 14.12 4.37
N ASP A 150 23.45 14.31 4.74
CA ASP A 150 23.94 15.51 5.45
C ASP A 150 24.19 16.67 4.46
N ASP A 151 24.66 17.81 4.99
CA ASP A 151 25.03 19.00 4.22
C ASP A 151 26.29 18.80 3.34
N GLN A 152 27.09 17.78 3.61
CA GLN A 152 28.25 17.39 2.81
C GLN A 152 27.89 16.40 1.69
N GLY A 153 26.62 15.94 1.67
CA GLY A 153 26.13 14.96 0.72
C GLY A 153 26.44 13.50 1.07
N ASN A 154 26.92 13.22 2.28
CA ASN A 154 27.12 11.86 2.74
C ASN A 154 25.78 11.23 3.10
N ARG A 155 25.60 9.94 2.82
CA ARG A 155 24.41 9.20 3.19
C ARG A 155 24.34 8.98 4.69
N ILE A 156 23.15 9.18 5.26
CA ILE A 156 22.83 8.91 6.66
C ILE A 156 21.82 7.76 6.70
N PRO A 157 22.03 6.72 7.51
CA PRO A 157 21.01 5.68 7.65
C PRO A 157 19.74 6.24 8.31
N CYS A 158 18.57 5.96 7.72
CA CYS A 158 17.27 6.38 8.23
C CYS A 158 16.32 5.20 8.41
N GLN A 159 15.22 5.44 9.10
CA GLN A 159 14.14 4.48 9.27
C GLN A 159 12.80 5.21 9.45
N PRO A 160 11.71 4.83 8.70
CA PRO A 160 11.74 3.85 7.62
C PRO A 160 12.59 4.33 6.43
N ASP A 161 13.22 3.39 5.72
CA ASP A 161 13.99 3.64 4.51
C ASP A 161 13.21 3.30 3.24
N SER A 162 12.02 2.75 3.37
CA SER A 162 11.15 2.40 2.26
C SER A 162 9.67 2.39 2.65
N PHE A 163 8.81 2.59 1.65
CA PHE A 163 7.35 2.48 1.77
C PHE A 163 6.74 2.12 0.42
N ASN A 164 5.50 1.60 0.44
CA ASN A 164 4.79 1.16 -0.75
C ASN A 164 3.50 1.94 -0.93
N MET A 165 3.18 2.26 -2.18
CA MET A 165 1.90 2.82 -2.59
C MET A 165 1.32 1.99 -3.73
N LEU A 166 0.01 1.75 -3.72
CA LEU A 166 -0.70 1.01 -4.75
C LEU A 166 -1.57 1.96 -5.56
N GLN A 167 -1.22 2.15 -6.84
CA GLN A 167 -2.01 2.90 -7.78
C GLN A 167 -3.04 2.00 -8.48
N GLY A 168 -4.24 2.51 -8.76
CA GLY A 168 -5.32 1.81 -9.44
C GLY A 168 -6.40 1.26 -8.52
N ILE A 169 -6.24 1.38 -7.20
CA ILE A 169 -7.28 1.05 -6.22
C ILE A 169 -7.61 2.32 -5.44
N GLY A 170 -8.83 2.81 -5.60
CA GLY A 170 -9.36 3.88 -4.74
C GLY A 170 -9.37 3.41 -3.29
N GLY A 171 -9.07 4.33 -2.37
CA GLY A 171 -9.03 4.02 -0.95
C GLY A 171 -10.26 3.21 -0.56
N LEU A 172 -10.04 1.98 -0.13
CA LEU A 172 -11.08 1.21 0.51
C LEU A 172 -11.34 1.96 1.82
N ASP A 173 -12.42 2.72 1.86
CA ASP A 173 -12.90 3.30 3.11
C ASP A 173 -12.92 2.19 4.14
N SER A 174 -12.05 2.28 5.12
CA SER A 174 -11.84 1.26 6.17
C SER A 174 -13.07 1.11 7.08
N MET A 175 -14.20 1.70 6.70
CA MET A 175 -15.47 1.71 7.41
C MET A 175 -16.60 1.00 6.69
N THR A 176 -16.34 0.00 5.87
CA THR A 176 -17.42 -0.91 5.49
C THR A 176 -17.72 -1.82 6.68
N VAL A 177 -18.48 -1.30 7.62
CA VAL A 177 -19.11 -2.12 8.67
C VAL A 177 -19.91 -3.19 7.93
N LEU A 178 -19.59 -4.46 8.16
CA LEU A 178 -20.42 -5.55 7.65
C LEU A 178 -21.87 -5.30 8.13
N PRO A 179 -22.84 -5.21 7.22
CA PRO A 179 -24.23 -4.91 7.61
C PRO A 179 -24.89 -6.04 8.39
N TYR A 180 -24.15 -7.12 8.67
CA TYR A 180 -24.62 -8.31 9.37
C TYR A 180 -23.65 -8.70 10.48
N ASN A 181 -24.21 -9.07 11.64
CA ASN A 181 -23.45 -9.71 12.71
C ASN A 181 -23.06 -11.11 12.27
N ILE A 182 -21.74 -11.39 12.19
CA ILE A 182 -21.23 -12.73 11.98
C ILE A 182 -21.09 -13.36 13.37
N GLY A 183 -21.95 -14.32 13.69
CA GLY A 183 -21.89 -15.12 14.90
C GLY A 183 -21.56 -16.57 14.60
N ILE A 184 -20.86 -17.24 15.52
CA ILE A 184 -20.69 -18.70 15.49
C ILE A 184 -21.87 -19.29 16.28
N ALA A 185 -22.76 -20.00 15.59
CA ALA A 185 -23.81 -20.77 16.25
C ALA A 185 -23.19 -22.10 16.72
N LYS A 186 -23.18 -22.32 18.05
CA LYS A 186 -22.82 -23.61 18.64
C LYS A 186 -24.12 -24.38 18.87
N TYR A 187 -24.31 -25.48 18.13
CA TYR A 187 -25.39 -26.44 18.39
C TYR A 187 -24.90 -27.40 19.49
N TYR A 188 -25.72 -27.55 20.53
CA TYR A 188 -25.55 -28.56 21.58
C TYR A 188 -26.39 -29.79 21.27
#